data_c324c789060103e3a2f274c2010012b0
#
_entry.id   c324c789060103e3a2f274c2010012b0
#
_cell.length_a   1.000
_cell.length_b   1.000
_cell.length_c   1.000
_cell.angle_alpha   90.00
_cell.angle_beta   90.00
_cell.angle_gamma   90.00
#
_symmetry.space_group_name_H-M   'P 1'
#
loop_
_entity.id
_entity.type
_entity.pdbx_description
1 polymer ?
#
loop_
_entity_poly.entity_id
_entity_poly.type
_entity_poly.pdbx_seq_one_letter_code
_entity_poly.pdbx_strand_id
1 'polypeptide(L)'
;PQGSIKATVLIETILAAFEMDEILYELREHSAGLNCGRWDYIFSVIKKFRSRPDFVLADRALVTMTTHFMRSYSLLAIKTCHRREIHAIGGMAAQIPIKNDPVANEEALAKVRADKE
;
A
#
# COMPACT_ATOMS: atom_id res chain seq x y z
N PRO A 1 4.46 -30.25 3.09
CA PRO A 1 3.04 -30.42 2.76
C PRO A 1 2.48 -29.18 2.05
N GLN A 2 1.48 -29.39 1.21
CA GLN A 2 0.80 -28.30 0.53
C GLN A 2 0.22 -27.30 1.55
N GLY A 3 0.32 -26.00 1.28
CA GLY A 3 -0.17 -24.95 2.17
C GLY A 3 0.70 -24.67 3.41
N SER A 4 1.82 -25.39 3.61
CA SER A 4 2.72 -25.14 4.75
C SER A 4 3.55 -23.85 4.58
N ILE A 5 3.82 -23.44 3.34
CA ILE A 5 4.46 -22.16 3.04
C ILE A 5 3.37 -21.12 2.78
N LYS A 6 3.43 -20.02 3.51
CA LYS A 6 2.51 -18.90 3.35
C LYS A 6 3.24 -17.70 2.76
N ALA A 7 2.57 -17.01 1.84
CA ALA A 7 3.09 -15.82 1.17
C ALA A 7 2.18 -14.61 1.41
N THR A 8 2.78 -13.47 1.64
CA THR A 8 2.10 -12.17 1.58
C THR A 8 2.41 -11.54 0.22
N VAL A 9 1.38 -11.12 -0.49
CA VAL A 9 1.53 -10.50 -1.81
C VAL A 9 1.52 -8.99 -1.68
N LEU A 10 2.55 -8.36 -2.22
CA LEU A 10 2.60 -6.91 -2.37
C LEU A 10 1.74 -6.47 -3.57
N ILE A 11 0.73 -5.67 -3.29
CA ILE A 11 -0.07 -5.01 -4.32
C ILE A 11 0.55 -3.63 -4.58
N GLU A 12 1.49 -3.57 -5.46
CA GLU A 12 2.27 -2.35 -5.70
C GLU A 12 2.31 -1.93 -7.18
N THR A 13 1.48 -2.54 -8.01
CA THR A 13 1.22 -2.07 -9.36
C THR A 13 -0.25 -1.75 -9.54
N ILE A 14 -0.55 -0.76 -10.39
CA ILE A 14 -1.94 -0.39 -10.65
C ILE A 14 -2.74 -1.55 -11.26
N LEU A 15 -2.11 -2.39 -12.06
CA LEU A 15 -2.78 -3.57 -12.64
C LEU A 15 -3.17 -4.57 -11.56
N ALA A 16 -2.28 -4.89 -10.64
CA ALA A 16 -2.56 -5.79 -9.52
C ALA A 16 -3.67 -5.26 -8.60
N ALA A 17 -3.80 -3.94 -8.46
CA ALA A 17 -4.87 -3.33 -7.67
C ALA A 17 -6.27 -3.64 -8.21
N PHE A 18 -6.42 -3.91 -9.51
CA PHE A 18 -7.69 -4.31 -10.13
C PHE A 18 -7.92 -5.83 -10.14
N GLU A 19 -6.92 -6.61 -9.74
CA GLU A 19 -6.95 -8.08 -9.75
C GLU A 19 -6.74 -8.69 -8.35
N MET A 20 -6.97 -7.94 -7.29
CA MET A 20 -6.74 -8.39 -5.90
C MET A 20 -7.54 -9.64 -5.55
N ASP A 21 -8.77 -9.73 -6.02
CA ASP A 21 -9.65 -10.85 -5.72
C ASP A 21 -9.20 -12.13 -6.42
N GLU A 22 -8.80 -12.02 -7.68
CA GLU A 22 -8.27 -13.10 -8.50
C GLU A 22 -6.93 -13.60 -7.92
N ILE A 23 -6.04 -12.68 -7.53
CA ILE A 23 -4.77 -13.02 -6.88
C ILE A 23 -5.01 -13.85 -5.62
N LEU A 24 -5.92 -13.42 -4.76
CA LEU A 24 -6.26 -14.16 -3.53
C LEU A 24 -6.91 -15.51 -3.82
N TYR A 25 -7.72 -15.60 -4.86
CA TYR A 25 -8.34 -16.86 -5.27
C TYR A 25 -7.29 -17.86 -5.77
N GLU A 26 -6.40 -17.45 -6.65
CA GLU A 26 -5.34 -18.32 -7.18
C GLU A 26 -4.36 -18.78 -6.09
N LEU A 27 -4.07 -17.91 -5.12
CA LEU A 27 -3.16 -18.20 -4.02
C LEU A 27 -3.85 -18.73 -2.75
N ARG A 28 -5.11 -19.09 -2.80
CA ARG A 28 -5.93 -19.39 -1.61
C ARG A 28 -5.30 -20.39 -0.63
N GLU A 29 -4.50 -21.33 -1.10
CA GLU A 29 -3.85 -22.34 -0.24
C GLU A 29 -2.55 -21.81 0.40
N HIS A 30 -1.94 -20.80 -0.20
CA HIS A 30 -0.64 -20.27 0.20
C HIS A 30 -0.69 -18.81 0.69
N SER A 31 -1.80 -18.10 0.51
CA SER A 31 -1.88 -16.70 0.89
C SER A 31 -1.94 -16.52 2.41
N ALA A 32 -1.14 -15.58 2.92
CA ALA A 32 -1.25 -15.04 4.27
C ALA A 32 -1.94 -13.66 4.28
N GLY A 33 -2.04 -13.00 3.12
CA GLY A 33 -2.68 -11.70 2.98
C GLY A 33 -2.13 -10.87 1.84
N LEU A 34 -2.69 -9.68 1.69
CA LEU A 34 -2.18 -8.65 0.79
C LEU A 34 -1.50 -7.54 1.60
N ASN A 35 -0.40 -7.03 1.07
CA ASN A 35 0.30 -5.89 1.61
C ASN A 35 0.15 -4.69 0.67
N CYS A 36 -0.23 -3.53 1.21
CA CYS A 36 -0.29 -2.30 0.45
C CYS A 36 1.12 -1.71 0.31
N GLY A 37 1.69 -1.75 -0.89
CA GLY A 37 2.88 -0.98 -1.24
C GLY A 37 2.54 0.51 -1.37
N ARG A 38 3.44 1.40 -0.96
CA ARG A 38 3.21 2.86 -1.08
C ARG A 38 3.94 3.43 -2.28
N TRP A 39 5.24 3.41 -2.24
CA TRP A 39 6.06 4.10 -3.23
C TRP A 39 5.98 3.47 -4.61
N ASP A 40 6.04 2.15 -4.69
CA ASP A 40 5.98 1.45 -5.97
C ASP A 40 4.59 1.55 -6.60
N TYR A 41 3.52 1.58 -5.78
CA TYR A 41 2.17 1.83 -6.28
C TYR A 41 2.02 3.25 -6.87
N ILE A 42 2.49 4.29 -6.15
CA ILE A 42 2.52 5.67 -6.65
C ILE A 42 3.33 5.74 -7.95
N PHE A 43 4.50 5.10 -7.98
CA PHE A 43 5.36 5.07 -9.15
C PHE A 43 4.69 4.38 -10.34
N SER A 44 3.96 3.30 -10.09
CA SER A 44 3.17 2.60 -11.10
C SER A 44 2.09 3.52 -11.72
N VAL A 45 1.39 4.30 -10.90
CA VAL A 45 0.42 5.31 -11.37
C VAL A 45 1.11 6.34 -12.28
N ILE A 46 2.20 6.95 -11.82
CA ILE A 46 2.97 7.92 -12.59
C ILE A 46 3.41 7.33 -13.92
N LYS A 47 4.00 6.15 -13.91
CA LYS A 47 4.52 5.48 -15.10
C LYS A 47 3.44 5.15 -16.11
N LYS A 48 2.31 4.63 -15.66
CA LYS A 48 1.21 4.20 -16.53
C LYS A 48 0.42 5.37 -17.12
N PHE A 49 0.27 6.45 -16.36
CA PHE A 49 -0.50 7.62 -16.79
C PHE A 49 0.35 8.83 -17.19
N ARG A 50 1.64 8.66 -17.43
CA ARG A 50 2.57 9.75 -17.75
C ARG A 50 2.16 10.64 -18.94
N SER A 51 1.37 10.11 -19.86
CA SER A 51 0.88 10.84 -21.03
C SER A 51 -0.50 11.48 -20.82
N ARG A 52 -1.03 11.42 -19.60
CA ARG A 52 -2.34 11.94 -19.23
C ARG A 52 -2.19 13.15 -18.30
N PRO A 53 -2.42 14.39 -18.78
CA PRO A 53 -2.25 15.59 -17.95
C PRO A 53 -3.15 15.61 -16.71
N ASP A 54 -4.31 15.00 -16.76
CA ASP A 54 -5.29 14.86 -15.68
C ASP A 54 -4.82 13.91 -14.56
N PHE A 55 -3.74 13.16 -14.78
CA PHE A 55 -3.14 12.24 -13.79
C PHE A 55 -1.80 12.71 -13.24
N VAL A 56 -1.42 13.97 -13.45
CA VAL A 56 -0.22 14.54 -12.86
C VAL A 56 -0.40 14.64 -11.36
N LEU A 57 0.50 14.01 -10.60
CA LEU A 57 0.47 14.03 -9.14
C LEU A 57 1.24 15.23 -8.61
N ALA A 58 0.88 15.65 -7.40
CA ALA A 58 1.63 16.65 -6.64
C ALA A 58 3.03 16.12 -6.24
N ASP A 59 3.83 16.99 -5.62
CA ASP A 59 5.12 16.61 -5.05
C ASP A 59 4.95 15.38 -4.12
N ARG A 60 5.96 14.52 -4.13
CA ARG A 60 6.00 13.28 -3.34
C ARG A 60 5.67 13.48 -1.87
N ALA A 61 6.09 14.60 -1.29
CA ALA A 61 5.84 14.90 0.12
C ALA A 61 4.36 15.10 0.44
N LEU A 62 3.55 15.45 -0.57
CA LEU A 62 2.11 15.67 -0.46
C LEU A 62 1.27 14.42 -0.79
N VAL A 63 1.87 13.40 -1.39
CA VAL A 63 1.18 12.14 -1.73
C VAL A 63 1.31 11.17 -0.56
N THR A 64 0.41 11.30 0.40
CA THR A 64 0.32 10.46 1.60
C THR A 64 -0.68 9.32 1.42
N MET A 65 -0.80 8.42 2.40
CA MET A 65 -1.82 7.37 2.41
C MET A 65 -3.25 7.93 2.50
N THR A 66 -3.41 9.16 2.96
CA THR A 66 -4.70 9.87 3.04
C THR A 66 -5.12 10.52 1.72
N THR A 67 -4.22 10.61 0.73
CA THR A 67 -4.55 11.10 -0.62
C THR A 67 -5.62 10.20 -1.24
N HIS A 68 -6.60 10.79 -1.90
CA HIS A 68 -7.82 10.08 -2.36
C HIS A 68 -7.55 8.73 -3.03
N PHE A 69 -6.69 8.67 -4.03
CA PHE A 69 -6.43 7.41 -4.76
C PHE A 69 -5.69 6.38 -3.88
N MET A 70 -4.79 6.82 -3.00
CA MET A 70 -4.08 5.94 -2.06
C MET A 70 -5.02 5.37 -1.00
N ARG A 71 -5.90 6.20 -0.47
CA ARG A 71 -6.93 5.78 0.48
C ARG A 71 -7.91 4.80 -0.17
N SER A 72 -8.37 5.10 -1.38
CA SER A 72 -9.28 4.21 -2.14
C SER A 72 -8.66 2.84 -2.40
N TYR A 73 -7.40 2.81 -2.82
CA TYR A 73 -6.61 1.60 -3.02
C TYR A 73 -6.49 0.77 -1.73
N SER A 74 -6.16 1.41 -0.61
CA SER A 74 -6.02 0.74 0.69
C SER A 74 -7.35 0.17 1.18
N LEU A 75 -8.43 0.94 1.06
CA LEU A 75 -9.78 0.47 1.43
C LEU A 75 -10.24 -0.71 0.55
N LEU A 76 -9.89 -0.68 -0.74
CA LEU A 76 -10.18 -1.81 -1.63
C LEU A 76 -9.43 -3.06 -1.20
N ALA A 77 -8.14 -2.94 -0.84
CA ALA A 77 -7.34 -4.05 -0.34
C ALA A 77 -7.93 -4.64 0.96
N ILE A 78 -8.29 -3.78 1.91
CA ILE A 78 -8.92 -4.19 3.17
C ILE A 78 -10.24 -4.93 2.90
N LYS A 79 -11.12 -4.35 2.09
CA LYS A 79 -12.41 -4.94 1.74
C LYS A 79 -12.25 -6.30 1.07
N THR A 80 -11.32 -6.42 0.13
CA THR A 80 -11.07 -7.66 -0.60
C THR A 80 -10.51 -8.74 0.31
N CYS A 81 -9.54 -8.40 1.15
CA CYS A 81 -8.98 -9.32 2.14
C CYS A 81 -10.03 -9.82 3.13
N HIS A 82 -10.80 -8.91 3.73
CA HIS A 82 -11.82 -9.28 4.72
C HIS A 82 -12.93 -10.14 4.11
N ARG A 83 -13.33 -9.87 2.88
CA ARG A 83 -14.31 -10.73 2.18
C ARG A 83 -13.83 -12.17 2.02
N ARG A 84 -12.53 -12.37 1.94
CA ARG A 84 -11.89 -13.69 1.82
C ARG A 84 -11.29 -14.21 3.14
N GLU A 85 -11.61 -13.56 4.25
CA GLU A 85 -11.17 -13.96 5.59
C GLU A 85 -9.64 -14.05 5.72
N ILE A 86 -8.93 -13.12 5.08
CA ILE A 86 -7.48 -13.07 5.07
C ILE A 86 -6.97 -11.69 5.52
N HIS A 87 -5.70 -11.60 5.89
CA HIS A 87 -5.11 -10.38 6.45
C HIS A 87 -4.87 -9.30 5.38
N ALA A 88 -5.24 -8.07 5.72
CA ALA A 88 -4.78 -6.87 5.02
C ALA A 88 -3.63 -6.25 5.83
N ILE A 89 -2.51 -6.03 5.18
CA ILE A 89 -1.29 -5.51 5.81
C ILE A 89 -1.00 -4.13 5.22
N GLY A 90 -0.90 -3.13 6.09
CA GLY A 90 -0.53 -1.78 5.69
C GLY A 90 0.91 -1.69 5.18
N GLY A 91 1.16 -0.71 4.34
CA GLY A 91 2.49 -0.43 3.83
C GLY A 91 3.49 -0.01 4.92
N MET A 92 4.76 -0.05 4.57
CA MET A 92 5.85 0.39 5.45
C MET A 92 5.78 1.90 5.69
N ALA A 93 5.98 2.33 6.93
CA ALA A 93 6.23 3.73 7.23
C ALA A 93 7.66 4.10 6.79
N ALA A 94 7.76 5.03 5.82
CA ALA A 94 9.04 5.43 5.24
C ALA A 94 9.69 6.61 5.98
N GLN A 95 9.60 6.63 7.31
CA GLN A 95 10.20 7.66 8.17
C GLN A 95 11.42 7.06 8.88
N ILE A 96 12.58 7.67 8.64
CA ILE A 96 13.84 7.23 9.25
C ILE A 96 14.15 8.20 10.39
N PRO A 97 14.33 7.71 11.64
CA PRO A 97 14.70 8.58 12.74
C PRO A 97 16.04 9.32 12.49
N ILE A 98 16.06 10.59 12.82
CA ILE A 98 17.26 11.43 12.71
C ILE A 98 17.94 11.48 14.08
N LYS A 99 19.21 11.08 14.12
CA LYS A 99 19.99 11.09 15.37
C LYS A 99 20.12 12.52 15.90
N ASN A 100 19.83 12.70 17.18
CA ASN A 100 19.91 13.98 17.90
C ASN A 100 18.95 15.08 17.42
N ASP A 101 17.84 14.72 16.76
CA ASP A 101 16.79 15.67 16.38
C ASP A 101 15.42 15.16 16.91
N PRO A 102 15.09 15.44 18.19
CA PRO A 102 13.84 14.97 18.79
C PRO A 102 12.61 15.62 18.14
N VAL A 103 12.71 16.86 17.69
CA VAL A 103 11.59 17.59 17.07
C VAL A 103 11.20 16.97 15.73
N ALA A 104 12.19 16.76 14.85
CA ALA A 104 11.95 16.10 13.57
C ALA A 104 11.43 14.66 13.74
N ASN A 105 11.87 13.96 14.78
CA ASN A 105 11.42 12.61 15.09
C ASN A 105 9.98 12.59 15.58
N GLU A 106 9.56 13.56 16.39
CA GLU A 106 8.17 13.69 16.84
C GLU A 106 7.22 13.98 15.67
N GLU A 107 7.60 14.90 14.79
CA GLU A 107 6.85 15.19 13.56
C GLU A 107 6.74 13.94 12.66
N ALA A 108 7.84 13.20 12.50
CA ALA A 108 7.85 11.97 11.74
C ALA A 108 6.92 10.90 12.32
N LEU A 109 6.90 10.75 13.65
CA LEU A 109 6.00 9.83 14.34
C LEU A 109 4.53 10.24 14.17
N ALA A 110 4.22 11.54 14.22
CA ALA A 110 2.87 12.03 13.97
C ALA A 110 2.40 11.67 12.55
N LYS A 111 3.27 11.83 11.54
CA LYS A 111 2.99 11.41 10.15
C LYS A 111 2.77 9.90 10.04
N VAL A 112 3.57 9.09 10.74
CA VAL A 112 3.40 7.63 10.75
C VAL A 112 2.04 7.25 11.33
N ARG A 113 1.60 7.89 12.41
CA ARG A 113 0.28 7.63 12.99
C ARG A 113 -0.83 7.94 12.00
N ALA A 114 -0.81 9.14 11.39
CA ALA A 114 -1.79 9.53 10.38
C ALA A 114 -1.85 8.59 9.16
N ASP A 115 -0.72 8.00 8.77
CA ASP A 115 -0.68 7.03 7.67
C ASP A 115 -1.26 5.65 8.07
N LYS A 116 -1.41 5.35 9.38
CA LYS A 116 -1.85 4.04 9.89
C LYS A 116 -3.29 4.02 10.43
N GLU A 117 -3.81 5.17 10.82
CA GLU A 117 -5.19 5.37 11.28
C GLU A 117 -6.17 5.58 10.10
#